data_7275b39b8a7ce6eecf705826a3bbe91b
#
_entry.id   7275b39b8a7ce6eecf705826a3bbe91b
#
_cell.length_a   1.000
_cell.length_b   1.000
_cell.length_c   1.000
_cell.angle_alpha   90.00
_cell.angle_beta   90.00
_cell.angle_gamma   90.00
#
_symmetry.space_group_name_H-M   'P 1'
#
loop_
_entity.id
_entity.type
_entity.pdbx_description
1 polymer ?
#
loop_
_entity_poly.entity_id
_entity_poly.type
_entity_poly.pdbx_seq_one_letter_code
_entity_poly.pdbx_strand_id
1 'polypeptide(L)'
;MSVQLRILRKKMGITLEQLAVQTGLTKSYLSKVERGMSSPSIAVALKLAKALNVQAEELFSTEAVPVEGYSLVRRQQRDVPGEQAASTHVPLARHIGQRALLPFMVYPPRSFGHSAFKEHLGEEFVYVHRGSVEVDFGTERLILEEGDALHFNAQKAHRIRTVSETQAELLVVVHSSE
;
A
#
# COMPACT_ATOMS: atom_id res chain seq x y z
N MET A 1 2.01 -12.03 -3.55
CA MET A 1 0.97 -11.28 -4.29
C MET A 1 1.57 -10.80 -5.61
N SER A 2 1.01 -11.18 -6.74
CA SER A 2 1.46 -10.73 -8.05
C SER A 2 0.83 -9.38 -8.36
N VAL A 3 1.65 -8.36 -8.59
CA VAL A 3 1.16 -7.04 -8.99
C VAL A 3 0.89 -7.07 -10.49
N GLN A 4 -0.30 -6.66 -10.93
CA GLN A 4 -0.67 -6.64 -12.35
C GLN A 4 -0.02 -5.50 -13.15
N LEU A 5 0.98 -4.84 -12.58
CA LEU A 5 1.63 -3.67 -13.16
C LEU A 5 2.04 -3.88 -14.63
N ARG A 6 2.63 -5.04 -14.94
CA ARG A 6 3.08 -5.35 -16.31
C ARG A 6 1.92 -5.45 -17.30
N ILE A 7 0.80 -6.04 -16.86
CA ILE A 7 -0.39 -6.22 -17.71
C ILE A 7 -1.01 -4.85 -17.99
N LEU A 8 -1.22 -4.04 -16.94
CA LEU A 8 -1.80 -2.71 -17.04
C LEU A 8 -0.93 -1.78 -17.88
N ARG A 9 0.39 -1.75 -17.65
CA ARG A 9 1.32 -0.97 -18.45
C ARG A 9 1.29 -1.35 -19.93
N LYS A 10 1.30 -2.65 -20.25
CA LYS A 10 1.22 -3.13 -21.63
C LYS A 10 -0.12 -2.79 -22.29
N LYS A 11 -1.21 -2.85 -21.53
CA LYS A 11 -2.55 -2.46 -22.00
C LYS A 11 -2.59 -0.97 -22.38
N MET A 12 -1.84 -0.13 -21.67
CA MET A 12 -1.65 1.30 -21.97
C MET A 12 -0.63 1.56 -23.09
N GLY A 13 0.05 0.53 -23.61
CA GLY A 13 1.04 0.67 -24.68
C GLY A 13 2.34 1.39 -24.30
N ILE A 14 2.62 1.60 -23.01
CA ILE A 14 3.79 2.34 -22.55
C ILE A 14 4.96 1.42 -22.16
N THR A 15 6.19 1.91 -22.35
CA THR A 15 7.41 1.20 -21.95
C THR A 15 7.68 1.34 -20.46
N LEU A 16 8.57 0.50 -19.93
CA LEU A 16 8.98 0.60 -18.53
C LEU A 16 9.74 1.91 -18.25
N GLU A 17 10.49 2.42 -19.23
CA GLU A 17 11.15 3.73 -19.19
C GLU A 17 10.13 4.88 -19.08
N GLN A 18 9.12 4.85 -19.93
CA GLN A 18 8.06 5.88 -19.92
C GLN A 18 7.33 5.91 -18.58
N LEU A 19 6.98 4.74 -18.03
CA LEU A 19 6.37 4.65 -16.72
C LEU A 19 7.31 5.17 -15.61
N ALA A 20 8.61 4.88 -15.70
CA ALA A 20 9.62 5.39 -14.77
C ALA A 20 9.66 6.92 -14.76
N VAL A 21 9.67 7.55 -15.93
CA VAL A 21 9.65 9.01 -16.07
C VAL A 21 8.36 9.61 -15.50
N GLN A 22 7.20 9.03 -15.83
CA GLN A 22 5.90 9.54 -15.37
C GLN A 22 5.71 9.47 -13.86
N THR A 23 6.30 8.45 -13.21
CA THR A 23 6.12 8.20 -11.77
C THR A 23 7.28 8.72 -10.91
N GLY A 24 8.39 9.13 -11.51
CA GLY A 24 9.62 9.47 -10.79
C GLY A 24 10.29 8.27 -10.13
N LEU A 25 9.94 7.03 -10.54
CA LEU A 25 10.51 5.80 -10.00
C LEU A 25 11.63 5.28 -10.92
N THR A 26 12.54 4.47 -10.37
CA THR A 26 13.60 3.87 -11.19
C THR A 26 13.06 2.68 -11.99
N LYS A 27 13.55 2.52 -13.24
CA LYS A 27 13.26 1.35 -14.08
C LYS A 27 13.57 0.03 -13.36
N SER A 28 14.68 -0.02 -12.61
CA SER A 28 15.08 -1.21 -11.85
C SER A 28 14.05 -1.58 -10.79
N TYR A 29 13.53 -0.59 -10.05
CA TYR A 29 12.48 -0.80 -9.07
C TYR A 29 11.18 -1.30 -9.71
N LEU A 30 10.72 -0.63 -10.77
CA LEU A 30 9.51 -1.04 -11.51
C LEU A 30 9.63 -2.48 -12.06
N SER A 31 10.82 -2.85 -12.56
CA SER A 31 11.08 -4.22 -13.01
C SER A 31 10.99 -5.25 -11.88
N LYS A 32 11.43 -4.91 -10.65
CA LYS A 32 11.28 -5.79 -9.48
C LYS A 32 9.81 -5.93 -9.08
N VAL A 33 9.04 -4.85 -9.12
CA VAL A 33 7.59 -4.86 -8.86
C VAL A 33 6.86 -5.72 -9.89
N GLU A 34 7.13 -5.55 -11.19
CA GLU A 34 6.51 -6.37 -12.25
C GLU A 34 6.80 -7.87 -12.14
N ARG A 35 7.95 -8.23 -11.57
CA ARG A 35 8.34 -9.63 -11.33
C ARG A 35 7.90 -10.17 -9.97
N GLY A 36 7.17 -9.36 -9.17
CA GLY A 36 6.75 -9.77 -7.83
C GLY A 36 7.87 -9.84 -6.79
N MET A 37 9.07 -9.32 -7.13
CA MET A 37 10.24 -9.32 -6.24
C MET A 37 10.23 -8.14 -5.24
N SER A 38 9.28 -7.22 -5.38
CA SER A 38 9.09 -6.09 -4.49
C SER A 38 7.61 -5.72 -4.47
N SER A 39 7.05 -5.51 -3.29
CA SER A 39 5.70 -4.95 -3.13
C SER A 39 5.79 -3.43 -3.08
N PRO A 40 4.99 -2.70 -3.89
CA PRO A 40 4.93 -1.25 -3.81
C PRO A 40 4.29 -0.83 -2.48
N SER A 41 4.74 0.28 -1.92
CA SER A 41 4.01 0.93 -0.82
C SER A 41 2.70 1.53 -1.34
N ILE A 42 1.78 1.89 -0.44
CA ILE A 42 0.53 2.56 -0.81
C ILE A 42 0.82 3.82 -1.63
N ALA A 43 1.74 4.67 -1.18
CA ALA A 43 2.16 5.88 -1.91
C ALA A 43 2.65 5.58 -3.33
N VAL A 44 3.44 4.52 -3.50
CA VAL A 44 3.92 4.08 -4.82
C VAL A 44 2.77 3.51 -5.65
N ALA A 45 1.88 2.73 -5.04
CA ALA A 45 0.72 2.18 -5.74
C ALA A 45 -0.20 3.28 -6.27
N LEU A 46 -0.47 4.32 -5.48
CA LEU A 46 -1.23 5.50 -5.90
C LEU A 46 -0.55 6.24 -7.08
N LYS A 47 0.77 6.45 -7.01
CA LYS A 47 1.54 7.05 -8.13
C LYS A 47 1.44 6.22 -9.41
N LEU A 48 1.55 4.90 -9.29
CA LEU A 48 1.43 3.97 -10.43
C LEU A 48 0.01 3.95 -11.01
N ALA A 49 -1.00 3.90 -10.15
CA ALA A 49 -2.41 3.93 -10.55
C ALA A 49 -2.75 5.21 -11.32
N LYS A 50 -2.32 6.37 -10.81
CA LYS A 50 -2.49 7.66 -11.49
C LYS A 50 -1.80 7.68 -12.86
N ALA A 51 -0.55 7.22 -12.95
CA ALA A 51 0.21 7.19 -14.20
C ALA A 51 -0.40 6.24 -15.25
N LEU A 52 -1.05 5.17 -14.79
CA LEU A 52 -1.71 4.17 -15.65
C LEU A 52 -3.20 4.46 -15.87
N ASN A 53 -3.72 5.55 -15.29
CA ASN A 53 -5.15 5.89 -15.32
C ASN A 53 -6.06 4.71 -14.93
N VAL A 54 -5.68 4.02 -13.83
CA VAL A 54 -6.42 2.91 -13.25
C VAL A 54 -6.61 3.13 -11.75
N GLN A 55 -7.49 2.36 -11.12
CA GLN A 55 -7.63 2.39 -9.66
C GLN A 55 -6.44 1.66 -8.99
N ALA A 56 -6.02 2.12 -7.80
CA ALA A 56 -4.88 1.53 -7.10
C ALA A 56 -5.07 0.03 -6.80
N GLU A 57 -6.30 -0.39 -6.56
CA GLU A 57 -6.69 -1.78 -6.34
C GLU A 57 -6.47 -2.66 -7.56
N GLU A 58 -6.59 -2.12 -8.77
CA GLU A 58 -6.35 -2.87 -10.00
C GLU A 58 -4.90 -3.36 -10.11
N LEU A 59 -3.98 -2.67 -9.44
CA LEU A 59 -2.58 -3.12 -9.35
C LEU A 59 -2.44 -4.43 -8.55
N PHE A 60 -3.38 -4.74 -7.67
CA PHE A 60 -3.33 -5.86 -6.73
C PHE A 60 -4.34 -6.98 -7.04
N SER A 61 -5.26 -6.78 -7.99
CA SER A 61 -6.33 -7.71 -8.31
C SER A 61 -6.09 -8.42 -9.65
N THR A 62 -6.43 -9.72 -9.69
CA THR A 62 -6.35 -10.56 -10.90
C THR A 62 -7.69 -10.75 -11.61
N GLU A 63 -8.80 -10.29 -11.04
CA GLU A 63 -10.15 -10.55 -11.56
C GLU A 63 -10.91 -9.24 -11.82
N ALA A 64 -11.56 -9.16 -12.97
CA ALA A 64 -12.60 -8.17 -13.22
C ALA A 64 -13.85 -8.59 -12.44
N VAL A 65 -14.17 -7.88 -11.35
CA VAL A 65 -15.36 -8.15 -10.56
C VAL A 65 -16.51 -7.25 -11.05
N PRO A 66 -17.75 -7.77 -11.17
CA PRO A 66 -18.91 -6.94 -11.49
C PRO A 66 -19.06 -5.80 -10.47
N VAL A 67 -19.53 -4.64 -10.93
CA VAL A 67 -19.76 -3.45 -10.09
C VAL A 67 -20.98 -3.70 -9.21
N GLU A 68 -20.77 -4.39 -8.09
CA GLU A 68 -21.77 -4.50 -7.01
C GLU A 68 -21.62 -3.28 -6.07
N GLY A 69 -22.71 -2.89 -5.41
CA GLY A 69 -22.73 -1.76 -4.47
C GLY A 69 -21.87 -1.96 -3.21
N TYR A 70 -21.24 -3.11 -3.05
CA TYR A 70 -20.37 -3.48 -1.93
C TYR A 70 -19.17 -4.33 -2.38
N SER A 71 -18.15 -4.43 -1.51
CA SER A 71 -17.02 -5.34 -1.67
C SER A 71 -16.88 -6.20 -0.42
N LEU A 72 -16.82 -7.51 -0.61
CA LEU A 72 -16.57 -8.46 0.47
C LEU A 72 -15.24 -9.18 0.23
N VAL A 73 -14.31 -9.05 1.16
CA VAL A 73 -13.04 -9.77 1.17
C VAL A 73 -12.99 -10.67 2.40
N ARG A 74 -13.11 -11.97 2.19
CA ARG A 74 -13.06 -12.95 3.28
C ARG A 74 -11.61 -13.13 3.77
N ARG A 75 -11.42 -13.36 5.08
CA ARG A 75 -10.09 -13.60 5.69
C ARG A 75 -9.33 -14.72 4.97
N GLN A 76 -10.01 -15.79 4.60
CA GLN A 76 -9.44 -16.95 3.91
C GLN A 76 -8.94 -16.64 2.49
N GLN A 77 -9.38 -15.54 1.89
CA GLN A 77 -8.99 -15.08 0.55
C GLN A 77 -7.82 -14.09 0.58
N ARG A 78 -7.28 -13.81 1.77
CA ARG A 78 -6.16 -12.91 1.96
C ARG A 78 -4.87 -13.71 2.10
N ASP A 79 -3.89 -13.43 1.24
CA ASP A 79 -2.54 -13.93 1.43
C ASP A 79 -1.90 -13.18 2.59
N VAL A 80 -1.85 -13.79 3.77
CA VAL A 80 -1.14 -13.25 4.92
C VAL A 80 0.37 -13.45 4.65
N PRO A 81 1.18 -12.38 4.65
CA PRO A 81 2.61 -12.52 4.41
C PRO A 81 3.27 -13.33 5.52
N GLY A 82 4.26 -14.14 5.15
CA GLY A 82 5.11 -14.82 6.13
C GLY A 82 5.96 -13.81 6.92
N GLU A 83 6.45 -14.20 8.10
CA GLU A 83 7.17 -13.36 9.07
C GLU A 83 8.42 -12.63 8.54
N GLN A 84 8.95 -13.05 7.38
CA GLN A 84 10.15 -12.48 6.77
C GLN A 84 9.87 -11.51 5.61
N ALA A 85 8.59 -11.22 5.32
CA ALA A 85 8.25 -10.31 4.24
C ALA A 85 8.59 -8.86 4.61
N ALA A 86 9.29 -8.16 3.72
CA ALA A 86 9.34 -6.70 3.77
C ALA A 86 7.92 -6.16 3.68
N SER A 87 7.58 -5.13 4.47
CA SER A 87 6.23 -4.53 4.61
C SER A 87 5.23 -4.93 3.52
N THR A 88 4.13 -5.55 3.90
CA THR A 88 3.11 -6.00 2.96
C THR A 88 1.79 -5.29 3.20
N HIS A 89 1.17 -4.88 2.12
CA HIS A 89 -0.14 -4.21 2.11
C HIS A 89 -1.13 -5.16 1.44
N VAL A 90 -2.15 -5.59 2.18
CA VAL A 90 -3.20 -6.48 1.70
C VAL A 90 -4.49 -5.69 1.57
N PRO A 91 -5.03 -5.46 0.36
CA PRO A 91 -6.29 -4.75 0.19
C PRO A 91 -7.42 -5.45 0.91
N LEU A 92 -8.25 -4.67 1.63
CA LEU A 92 -9.46 -5.14 2.32
C LEU A 92 -10.73 -4.87 1.51
N ALA A 93 -10.58 -4.25 0.35
CA ALA A 93 -11.68 -4.01 -0.57
C ALA A 93 -11.23 -4.32 -2.00
N ARG A 94 -12.15 -4.80 -2.82
CA ARG A 94 -11.96 -5.06 -4.25
C ARG A 94 -12.94 -4.18 -5.01
N HIS A 95 -12.56 -3.84 -6.23
CA HIS A 95 -13.31 -3.03 -7.21
C HIS A 95 -14.74 -2.64 -6.86
N ILE A 96 -14.95 -1.41 -6.45
CA ILE A 96 -16.23 -0.73 -6.51
C ILE A 96 -15.99 0.68 -7.04
N GLY A 97 -16.05 0.89 -8.33
CA GLY A 97 -15.98 2.21 -8.95
C GLY A 97 -14.86 3.13 -8.43
N GLN A 98 -15.00 4.43 -8.61
CA GLN A 98 -14.12 5.42 -7.98
C GLN A 98 -14.40 5.48 -6.48
N ARG A 99 -13.41 5.17 -5.68
CA ARG A 99 -13.52 5.18 -4.22
C ARG A 99 -12.64 6.24 -3.60
N ALA A 100 -13.24 6.96 -2.67
CA ALA A 100 -12.49 7.89 -1.81
C ALA A 100 -11.69 7.15 -0.72
N LEU A 101 -12.13 5.95 -0.28
CA LEU A 101 -11.50 5.22 0.83
C LEU A 101 -10.85 3.92 0.33
N LEU A 102 -9.58 3.76 0.65
CA LEU A 102 -8.75 2.61 0.31
C LEU A 102 -8.30 1.88 1.58
N PRO A 103 -9.03 0.84 2.05
CA PRO A 103 -8.67 0.11 3.24
C PRO A 103 -7.66 -1.01 2.94
N PHE A 104 -6.62 -1.10 3.77
CA PHE A 104 -5.58 -2.13 3.72
C PHE A 104 -5.35 -2.77 5.09
N MET A 105 -5.03 -4.05 5.12
CA MET A 105 -4.28 -4.63 6.21
C MET A 105 -2.80 -4.48 5.91
N VAL A 106 -2.07 -3.84 6.82
CA VAL A 106 -0.64 -3.55 6.67
C VAL A 106 0.15 -4.32 7.72
N TYR A 107 1.23 -4.94 7.27
CA TYR A 107 2.19 -5.66 8.10
C TYR A 107 3.52 -4.90 8.03
N PRO A 108 3.80 -3.97 8.99
CA PRO A 108 5.01 -3.14 8.91
C PRO A 108 6.28 -3.97 9.13
N PRO A 109 7.42 -3.58 8.52
CA PRO A 109 8.69 -4.27 8.74
C PRO A 109 9.15 -4.09 10.19
N ARG A 110 10.03 -4.97 10.70
CA ARG A 110 10.61 -4.85 12.04
C ARG A 110 11.68 -3.75 12.16
N SER A 111 12.21 -3.32 11.04
CA SER A 111 13.22 -2.25 11.02
C SER A 111 12.93 -1.30 9.87
N PHE A 112 13.26 -0.03 10.05
CA PHE A 112 13.16 0.93 8.96
C PHE A 112 14.16 0.63 7.84
N GLY A 113 15.33 0.06 8.16
CA GLY A 113 16.38 -0.25 7.18
C GLY A 113 16.65 0.94 6.26
N HIS A 114 16.60 0.69 4.95
CA HIS A 114 16.69 1.73 3.91
C HIS A 114 15.30 2.25 3.47
N SER A 115 14.23 2.02 4.25
CA SER A 115 12.90 2.52 3.92
C SER A 115 12.89 4.04 3.95
N ALA A 116 12.66 4.64 2.79
CA ALA A 116 12.43 6.08 2.69
C ALA A 116 11.12 6.46 3.39
N PHE A 117 11.05 7.70 3.86
CA PHE A 117 9.80 8.30 4.26
C PHE A 117 8.82 8.29 3.08
N LYS A 118 7.55 8.11 3.37
CA LYS A 118 6.45 8.07 2.41
C LYS A 118 5.61 9.31 2.61
N GLU A 119 5.13 9.85 1.51
CA GLU A 119 4.19 10.96 1.49
C GLU A 119 3.28 10.82 0.27
N HIS A 120 2.03 11.21 0.41
CA HIS A 120 1.06 11.29 -0.68
C HIS A 120 -0.05 12.27 -0.35
N LEU A 121 -0.83 12.66 -1.36
CA LEU A 121 -2.00 13.51 -1.15
C LEU A 121 -3.08 12.73 -0.38
N GLY A 122 -3.86 13.47 0.41
CA GLY A 122 -4.96 12.96 1.19
C GLY A 122 -4.61 12.68 2.65
N GLU A 123 -5.35 11.79 3.25
CA GLU A 123 -5.28 11.48 4.68
C GLU A 123 -5.13 9.98 4.91
N GLU A 124 -4.46 9.62 5.99
CA GLU A 124 -4.40 8.24 6.47
C GLU A 124 -5.03 8.12 7.86
N PHE A 125 -5.85 7.09 8.03
CA PHE A 125 -6.30 6.59 9.32
C PHE A 125 -5.64 5.25 9.58
N VAL A 126 -4.95 5.12 10.70
CA VAL A 126 -4.25 3.92 11.15
C VAL A 126 -4.89 3.44 12.44
N TYR A 127 -5.25 2.17 12.51
CA TYR A 127 -5.70 1.50 13.72
C TYR A 127 -4.84 0.26 13.98
N VAL A 128 -4.30 0.13 15.18
CA VAL A 128 -3.49 -1.03 15.57
C VAL A 128 -4.42 -2.19 15.93
N HIS A 129 -4.53 -3.15 15.01
CA HIS A 129 -5.34 -4.35 15.20
C HIS A 129 -4.67 -5.38 16.10
N ARG A 130 -3.32 -5.46 16.04
CA ARG A 130 -2.52 -6.38 16.85
C ARG A 130 -1.08 -5.90 16.98
N GLY A 131 -0.48 -6.14 18.14
CA GLY A 131 0.90 -5.80 18.42
C GLY A 131 1.12 -4.32 18.69
N SER A 132 2.34 -3.84 18.48
CA SER A 132 2.69 -2.43 18.62
C SER A 132 3.63 -1.96 17.52
N VAL A 133 3.55 -0.66 17.22
CA VAL A 133 4.32 -0.04 16.13
C VAL A 133 4.95 1.27 16.56
N GLU A 134 6.05 1.64 15.92
CA GLU A 134 6.62 2.97 15.95
C GLU A 134 6.29 3.69 14.63
N VAL A 135 5.66 4.85 14.74
CA VAL A 135 5.42 5.78 13.63
C VAL A 135 6.46 6.89 13.73
N ASP A 136 7.27 7.04 12.70
CA ASP A 136 8.32 8.05 12.61
C ASP A 136 7.92 9.11 11.57
N PHE A 137 7.74 10.34 12.01
CA PHE A 137 7.44 11.53 11.20
C PHE A 137 8.69 12.37 10.89
N GLY A 138 9.88 11.86 11.20
CA GLY A 138 11.15 12.59 11.03
C GLY A 138 11.46 13.52 12.21
N THR A 139 10.52 14.39 12.58
CA THR A 139 10.67 15.32 13.72
C THR A 139 10.19 14.76 15.05
N GLU A 140 9.34 13.76 15.02
CA GLU A 140 8.76 13.12 16.20
C GLU A 140 8.50 11.63 15.93
N ARG A 141 8.42 10.85 16.98
CA ARG A 141 8.11 9.43 16.94
C ARG A 141 7.02 9.11 17.94
N LEU A 142 6.07 8.30 17.52
CA LEU A 142 4.96 7.84 18.32
C LEU A 142 5.01 6.32 18.44
N ILE A 143 4.80 5.81 19.65
CA ILE A 143 4.53 4.38 19.85
C ILE A 143 3.01 4.23 19.94
N LEU A 144 2.46 3.34 19.13
CA LEU A 144 1.05 2.97 19.18
C LEU A 144 0.94 1.50 19.60
N GLU A 145 0.04 1.25 20.51
CA GLU A 145 -0.27 -0.08 21.05
C GLU A 145 -1.58 -0.62 20.47
N GLU A 146 -1.86 -1.89 20.69
CA GLU A 146 -3.10 -2.53 20.27
C GLU A 146 -4.33 -1.76 20.77
N GLY A 147 -5.23 -1.40 19.85
CA GLY A 147 -6.40 -0.57 20.11
C GLY A 147 -6.21 0.91 19.84
N ASP A 148 -4.97 1.39 19.72
CA ASP A 148 -4.71 2.80 19.40
C ASP A 148 -5.09 3.14 17.97
N ALA A 149 -5.51 4.41 17.78
CA ALA A 149 -5.81 4.97 16.48
C ALA A 149 -5.05 6.29 16.25
N LEU A 150 -4.59 6.48 15.01
CA LEU A 150 -3.89 7.69 14.57
C LEU A 150 -4.49 8.15 13.25
N HIS A 151 -4.83 9.43 13.16
CA HIS A 151 -5.29 10.06 11.92
C HIS A 151 -4.39 11.26 11.59
N PHE A 152 -3.92 11.34 10.36
CA PHE A 152 -3.01 12.41 9.94
C PHE A 152 -3.10 12.71 8.45
N ASN A 153 -2.68 13.94 8.08
CA ASN A 153 -2.49 14.31 6.68
C ASN A 153 -1.27 13.58 6.12
N ALA A 154 -1.47 12.78 5.09
CA ALA A 154 -0.44 11.90 4.52
C ALA A 154 0.65 12.64 3.70
N GLN A 155 0.52 13.97 3.51
CA GLN A 155 1.63 14.80 3.03
C GLN A 155 2.73 14.97 4.09
N LYS A 156 2.44 14.70 5.37
CA LYS A 156 3.46 14.59 6.41
C LYS A 156 4.29 13.33 6.16
N ALA A 157 5.56 13.52 5.85
CA ALA A 157 6.49 12.42 5.61
C ALA A 157 6.49 11.45 6.81
N HIS A 158 6.26 10.17 6.55
CA HIS A 158 6.07 9.16 7.59
C HIS A 158 6.61 7.79 7.19
N ARG A 159 6.91 6.97 8.18
CA ARG A 159 7.22 5.54 8.03
C ARG A 159 6.84 4.81 9.31
N ILE A 160 6.50 3.54 9.18
CA ILE A 160 6.01 2.72 10.29
C ILE A 160 6.80 1.42 10.36
N ARG A 161 7.12 0.97 11.58
CA ARG A 161 7.73 -0.33 11.83
C ARG A 161 7.07 -1.05 13.01
N THR A 162 7.12 -2.37 13.00
CA THR A 162 6.75 -3.22 14.15
C THR A 162 7.79 -3.09 15.25
N VAL A 163 7.34 -2.90 16.51
CA VAL A 163 8.21 -2.90 17.69
C VAL A 163 7.87 -4.01 18.69
N SER A 164 6.68 -4.63 18.59
CA SER A 164 6.32 -5.82 19.38
C SER A 164 7.11 -7.06 18.96
N GLU A 165 7.19 -8.07 19.84
CA GLU A 165 7.82 -9.37 19.54
C GLU A 165 7.10 -10.10 18.39
N THR A 166 5.77 -10.04 18.37
CA THR A 166 4.96 -10.54 17.26
C THR A 166 4.83 -9.51 16.16
N GLN A 167 4.59 -9.96 14.92
CA GLN A 167 4.32 -9.09 13.79
C GLN A 167 3.08 -8.23 14.06
N ALA A 168 3.22 -6.91 13.96
CA ALA A 168 2.07 -6.02 14.08
C ALA A 168 1.18 -6.09 12.85
N GLU A 169 -0.13 -5.91 13.09
CA GLU A 169 -1.18 -5.84 12.08
C GLU A 169 -1.93 -4.51 12.23
N LEU A 170 -1.94 -3.72 11.16
CA LEU A 170 -2.59 -2.43 11.13
C LEU A 170 -3.76 -2.43 10.13
N LEU A 171 -4.90 -1.90 10.52
CA LEU A 171 -5.87 -1.40 9.56
C LEU A 171 -5.45 0.01 9.15
N VAL A 172 -5.12 0.18 7.88
CA VAL A 172 -4.81 1.50 7.30
C VAL A 172 -5.88 1.83 6.29
N VAL A 173 -6.51 2.99 6.46
CA VAL A 173 -7.48 3.51 5.50
C VAL A 173 -6.91 4.80 4.91
N VAL A 174 -6.67 4.79 3.60
CA VAL A 174 -6.20 5.95 2.86
C VAL A 174 -7.39 6.62 2.18
N HIS A 175 -7.54 7.92 2.40
CA HIS A 175 -8.40 8.77 1.60
C HIS A 175 -7.54 9.45 0.54
N SER A 176 -7.80 9.15 -0.73
CA SER A 176 -7.15 9.84 -1.85
C SER A 176 -8.03 11.02 -2.26
N SER A 177 -7.63 12.23 -1.90
CA SER A 177 -8.19 13.43 -2.54
C SER A 177 -7.61 13.53 -3.95
N GLU A 178 -8.51 13.56 -4.97
CA GLU A 178 -8.12 13.81 -6.36
C GLU A 178 -7.38 15.14 -6.54
#